data_a28bbb5507c24f8d83a668a61bab82ce
#
_entry.id   a28bbb5507c24f8d83a668a61bab82ce
#
_cell.length_a   1.000
_cell.length_b   1.000
_cell.length_c   1.000
_cell.angle_alpha   90.00
_cell.angle_beta   90.00
_cell.angle_gamma   90.00
#
_symmetry.space_group_name_H-M   'P 1'
#
loop_
_entity.id
_entity.type
_entity.pdbx_description
1 polymer ?
#
loop_
_entity_poly.entity_id
_entity_poly.type
_entity_poly.pdbx_seq_one_letter_code
_entity_poly.pdbx_strand_id
1 'polypeptide(L)'
;MESVICVALLPELYSRDTIRAAKRIANPGCFATSTQLLIAPLLPFLARPAWPSVFAMSGYSGAGTVLGAQGVDGRPTTVPKIGAEALNGGVRPYSLTDHIHEREAGVHLSQLLPPGSDSMKVAFVPTVASWFSGIVSVLSMPLSEHLSARELRALYEEKYAKEKLVRIQNNVVEVKDVQDQHGWVVGGLQVHSQGDRAVVVVGAMPHWIAVFLKPMIDLIDLGWLG
;
A
#
# COMPACT_ATOMS: atom_id res chain seq x y z
N MET A 1 -29.67 14.48 -0.42
CA MET A 1 -28.67 13.93 0.54
C MET A 1 -27.29 14.24 -0.05
N GLU A 2 -26.55 15.16 0.56
CA GLU A 2 -25.16 15.38 0.18
C GLU A 2 -24.37 14.09 0.41
N SER A 3 -23.76 13.56 -0.64
CA SER A 3 -22.84 12.42 -0.53
C SER A 3 -21.63 12.87 0.29
N VAL A 4 -21.54 12.42 1.53
CA VAL A 4 -20.38 12.72 2.37
C VAL A 4 -19.20 11.93 1.82
N ILE A 5 -18.34 12.59 1.06
CA ILE A 5 -17.13 12.01 0.49
C ILE A 5 -16.20 11.65 1.66
N CYS A 6 -15.79 10.39 1.71
CA CYS A 6 -14.76 9.92 2.64
C CYS A 6 -13.40 10.14 1.98
N VAL A 7 -12.53 10.90 2.65
CA VAL A 7 -11.18 11.20 2.15
C VAL A 7 -10.20 10.13 2.63
N ALA A 8 -9.32 9.67 1.74
CA ALA A 8 -8.27 8.73 2.12
C ALA A 8 -7.20 9.43 2.99
N LEU A 9 -6.86 8.82 4.12
CA LEU A 9 -5.76 9.27 4.98
C LEU A 9 -4.42 8.76 4.42
N LEU A 10 -3.97 9.36 3.34
CA LEU A 10 -2.66 9.09 2.76
C LEU A 10 -2.05 10.43 2.27
N PRO A 11 -1.48 11.22 3.18
CA PRO A 11 -0.98 12.57 2.89
C PRO A 11 0.19 12.59 1.91
N GLU A 12 0.83 11.45 1.67
CA GLU A 12 1.87 11.26 0.66
C GLU A 12 1.34 11.39 -0.78
N LEU A 13 0.04 11.20 -0.97
CA LEU A 13 -0.60 11.25 -2.29
C LEU A 13 -1.69 12.31 -2.41
N TYR A 14 -2.38 12.61 -1.32
CA TYR A 14 -3.55 13.49 -1.30
C TYR A 14 -3.27 14.79 -0.56
N SER A 15 -4.00 15.84 -0.91
CA SER A 15 -3.84 17.15 -0.28
C SER A 15 -4.06 17.10 1.23
N ARG A 16 -3.06 17.55 1.99
CA ARG A 16 -3.16 17.68 3.45
C ARG A 16 -4.29 18.61 3.88
N ASP A 17 -4.57 19.66 3.10
CA ASP A 17 -5.67 20.58 3.39
C ASP A 17 -7.03 19.92 3.18
N THR A 18 -7.17 19.09 2.14
CA THR A 18 -8.37 18.28 1.93
C THR A 18 -8.59 17.30 3.08
N ILE A 19 -7.54 16.64 3.55
CA ILE A 19 -7.60 15.73 4.70
C ILE A 19 -7.98 16.49 5.97
N ARG A 20 -7.37 17.65 6.21
CA ARG A 20 -7.64 18.51 7.39
C ARG A 20 -9.08 19.03 7.41
N ALA A 21 -9.65 19.34 6.26
CA ALA A 21 -11.03 19.82 6.13
C ALA A 21 -12.08 18.70 6.13
N ALA A 22 -11.66 17.42 6.05
CA ALA A 22 -12.57 16.31 5.89
C ALA A 22 -13.35 16.01 7.16
N LYS A 23 -14.66 15.82 7.03
CA LYS A 23 -15.54 15.36 8.12
C LYS A 23 -15.50 13.84 8.33
N ARG A 24 -15.01 13.10 7.33
CA ARG A 24 -14.85 11.65 7.36
C ARG A 24 -13.55 11.26 6.68
N ILE A 25 -12.74 10.52 7.38
CA ILE A 25 -11.43 10.06 6.92
C ILE A 25 -11.44 8.53 6.94
N ALA A 26 -11.05 7.91 5.83
CA ALA A 26 -10.78 6.49 5.75
C ALA A 26 -9.27 6.25 5.82
N ASN A 27 -8.83 5.43 6.76
CA ASN A 27 -7.47 4.95 6.75
C ASN A 27 -7.37 3.78 5.75
N PRO A 28 -6.56 3.90 4.69
CA PRO A 28 -6.42 2.80 3.73
C PRO A 28 -5.82 1.56 4.39
N GLY A 29 -6.28 0.38 3.96
CA GLY A 29 -5.66 -0.88 4.35
C GLY A 29 -4.20 -0.96 3.90
N CYS A 30 -3.40 -1.79 4.59
CA CYS A 30 -1.96 -1.86 4.37
C CYS A 30 -1.58 -2.18 2.90
N PHE A 31 -2.23 -3.16 2.29
CA PHE A 31 -2.01 -3.47 0.87
C PHE A 31 -2.60 -2.41 -0.08
N ALA A 32 -3.70 -1.75 0.30
CA ALA A 32 -4.23 -0.65 -0.48
C ALA A 32 -3.26 0.53 -0.48
N THR A 33 -2.61 0.82 0.65
CA THR A 33 -1.56 1.84 0.76
C THR A 33 -0.35 1.49 -0.10
N SER A 34 0.20 0.27 0.02
CA SER A 34 1.34 -0.16 -0.79
C SER A 34 1.05 -0.07 -2.29
N THR A 35 -0.14 -0.49 -2.70
CA THR A 35 -0.59 -0.43 -4.10
C THR A 35 -0.67 1.00 -4.62
N GLN A 36 -1.20 1.93 -3.83
CA GLN A 36 -1.25 3.34 -4.19
C GLN A 36 0.13 3.96 -4.30
N LEU A 37 1.03 3.70 -3.33
CA LEU A 37 2.40 4.22 -3.37
C LEU A 37 3.21 3.66 -4.56
N LEU A 38 2.94 2.43 -4.97
CA LEU A 38 3.56 1.84 -6.15
C LEU A 38 3.07 2.47 -7.46
N ILE A 39 1.77 2.69 -7.61
CA ILE A 39 1.16 3.06 -8.89
C ILE A 39 1.13 4.57 -9.11
N ALA A 40 0.93 5.37 -8.06
CA ALA A 40 0.67 6.81 -8.20
C ALA A 40 1.73 7.58 -9.02
N PRO A 41 3.05 7.36 -8.85
CA PRO A 41 4.05 8.05 -9.67
C PRO A 41 3.99 7.68 -11.16
N LEU A 42 3.46 6.50 -11.46
CA LEU A 42 3.41 5.94 -12.81
C LEU A 42 2.05 6.10 -13.51
N LEU A 43 1.04 6.67 -12.84
CA LEU A 43 -0.29 6.83 -13.42
C LEU A 43 -0.30 7.48 -14.81
N PRO A 44 0.52 8.55 -15.08
CA PRO A 44 0.56 9.17 -16.41
C PRO A 44 1.08 8.24 -17.51
N PHE A 45 1.83 7.22 -17.13
CA PHE A 45 2.52 6.30 -18.04
C PHE A 45 1.81 4.96 -18.21
N LEU A 46 0.63 4.75 -17.62
CA LEU A 46 -0.10 3.50 -17.73
C LEU A 46 -0.61 3.28 -19.15
N ALA A 47 -0.22 2.14 -19.76
CA ALA A 47 -0.74 1.71 -21.07
C ALA A 47 -2.19 1.23 -20.94
N ARG A 48 -3.15 2.13 -21.11
CA ARG A 48 -4.58 1.77 -21.08
C ARG A 48 -4.97 1.02 -22.37
N PRO A 49 -5.88 0.04 -22.29
CA PRO A 49 -6.74 -0.34 -21.16
C PRO A 49 -6.14 -1.39 -20.20
N ALA A 50 -4.84 -1.68 -20.27
CA ALA A 50 -4.21 -2.65 -19.40
C ALA A 50 -4.28 -2.23 -17.91
N TRP A 51 -4.31 -3.23 -17.02
CA TRP A 51 -4.32 -3.01 -15.59
C TRP A 51 -2.93 -3.24 -15.00
N PRO A 52 -2.44 -2.37 -14.11
CA PRO A 52 -1.27 -2.69 -13.33
C PRO A 52 -1.54 -3.91 -12.44
N SER A 53 -0.56 -4.78 -12.33
CA SER A 53 -0.64 -6.00 -11.50
C SER A 53 0.23 -5.84 -10.27
N VAL A 54 -0.34 -6.11 -9.09
CA VAL A 54 0.36 -6.05 -7.81
C VAL A 54 0.28 -7.41 -7.12
N PHE A 55 1.45 -7.99 -6.86
CA PHE A 55 1.63 -9.19 -6.05
C PHE A 55 2.15 -8.78 -4.69
N ALA A 56 1.37 -9.00 -3.64
CA ALA A 56 1.69 -8.53 -2.31
C ALA A 56 1.78 -9.67 -1.31
N MET A 57 2.86 -9.70 -0.55
CA MET A 57 3.09 -10.68 0.52
C MET A 57 3.10 -10.00 1.87
N SER A 58 2.41 -10.56 2.85
CA SER A 58 2.47 -10.12 4.24
C SER A 58 2.79 -11.26 5.18
N GLY A 59 3.41 -10.94 6.30
CA GLY A 59 3.49 -11.87 7.41
C GLY A 59 2.09 -12.25 7.91
N TYR A 60 1.99 -13.41 8.58
CA TYR A 60 0.70 -13.97 9.02
C TYR A 60 -0.05 -13.09 10.02
N SER A 61 0.62 -12.22 10.76
CA SER A 61 -0.03 -11.26 11.67
C SER A 61 -0.90 -10.25 10.92
N GLY A 62 -0.63 -9.99 9.62
CA GLY A 62 -1.42 -9.11 8.76
C GLY A 62 -2.63 -9.78 8.11
N ALA A 63 -2.76 -11.10 8.18
CA ALA A 63 -3.86 -11.84 7.55
C ALA A 63 -5.24 -11.68 8.26
N GLY A 64 -5.29 -10.83 9.29
CA GLY A 64 -6.45 -10.63 10.14
C GLY A 64 -6.55 -11.67 11.26
N THR A 65 -7.48 -11.42 12.19
CA THR A 65 -7.66 -12.25 13.38
C THR A 65 -9.09 -12.80 13.45
N VAL A 66 -9.24 -13.89 14.19
CA VAL A 66 -10.54 -14.44 14.63
C VAL A 66 -10.55 -14.49 16.17
N LEU A 67 -11.75 -14.56 16.74
CA LEU A 67 -11.88 -14.79 18.18
C LEU A 67 -11.33 -16.17 18.53
N GLY A 68 -10.39 -16.20 19.46
CA GLY A 68 -9.84 -17.42 20.06
C GLY A 68 -10.58 -17.81 21.33
N ALA A 69 -10.00 -18.75 22.07
CA ALA A 69 -10.51 -19.14 23.40
C ALA A 69 -10.45 -17.96 24.39
N GLN A 70 -11.22 -18.02 25.45
CA GLN A 70 -11.10 -17.06 26.55
C GLN A 70 -9.71 -17.15 27.20
N GLY A 71 -9.09 -15.99 27.41
CA GLY A 71 -7.86 -15.89 28.17
C GLY A 71 -8.09 -16.18 29.66
N VAL A 72 -6.99 -16.31 30.40
CA VAL A 72 -7.04 -16.56 31.87
C VAL A 72 -7.74 -15.44 32.65
N ASP A 73 -7.86 -14.26 32.07
CA ASP A 73 -8.57 -13.09 32.58
C ASP A 73 -10.05 -13.03 32.20
N GLY A 74 -10.56 -14.08 31.53
CA GLY A 74 -11.94 -14.18 31.08
C GLY A 74 -12.24 -13.34 29.81
N ARG A 75 -11.27 -12.64 29.22
CA ARG A 75 -11.46 -11.83 28.02
C ARG A 75 -11.29 -12.67 26.76
N PRO A 76 -12.04 -12.37 25.66
CA PRO A 76 -11.79 -13.02 24.40
C PRO A 76 -10.36 -12.75 23.93
N THR A 77 -9.64 -13.81 23.57
CA THR A 77 -8.36 -13.68 22.87
C THR A 77 -8.59 -13.57 21.38
N THR A 78 -7.62 -13.00 20.64
CA THR A 78 -7.61 -13.01 19.19
C THR A 78 -6.42 -13.84 18.70
N VAL A 79 -6.67 -14.67 17.70
CA VAL A 79 -5.64 -15.48 17.03
C VAL A 79 -5.58 -15.15 15.54
N PRO A 80 -4.45 -15.23 14.89
CA PRO A 80 -4.35 -15.05 13.44
C PRO A 80 -5.30 -16.03 12.71
N LYS A 81 -6.00 -15.55 11.68
CA LYS A 81 -6.83 -16.40 10.81
C LYS A 81 -6.02 -17.52 10.15
N ILE A 82 -4.76 -17.20 9.81
CA ILE A 82 -3.80 -18.11 9.23
C ILE A 82 -2.54 -18.02 10.09
N GLY A 83 -2.25 -19.07 10.85
CA GLY A 83 -1.07 -19.11 11.72
C GLY A 83 0.17 -19.63 11.00
N ALA A 84 1.34 -19.45 11.61
CA ALA A 84 2.62 -19.92 11.10
C ALA A 84 2.65 -21.43 10.85
N GLU A 85 2.03 -22.21 11.75
CA GLU A 85 1.96 -23.68 11.65
C GLU A 85 1.21 -24.12 10.38
N ALA A 86 0.09 -23.45 10.07
CA ALA A 86 -0.69 -23.75 8.87
C ALA A 86 0.03 -23.44 7.56
N LEU A 87 1.06 -22.59 7.60
CA LEU A 87 1.89 -22.22 6.47
C LEU A 87 3.14 -23.09 6.35
N ASN A 88 3.58 -23.72 7.43
CA ASN A 88 4.72 -24.64 7.48
C ASN A 88 5.95 -24.14 6.71
N GLY A 89 6.36 -22.90 6.96
CA GLY A 89 7.50 -22.27 6.27
C GLY A 89 7.20 -21.75 4.84
N GLY A 90 6.00 -22.00 4.32
CA GLY A 90 5.60 -21.61 2.98
C GLY A 90 4.83 -20.29 2.89
N VAL A 91 4.20 -20.10 1.75
CA VAL A 91 3.33 -18.97 1.41
C VAL A 91 1.99 -19.46 0.88
N ARG A 92 0.93 -18.70 1.08
CA ARG A 92 -0.42 -19.02 0.61
C ARG A 92 -1.07 -17.80 -0.05
N PRO A 93 -1.24 -17.78 -1.38
CA PRO A 93 -2.13 -16.83 -2.04
C PRO A 93 -3.58 -17.03 -1.58
N TYR A 94 -4.34 -15.95 -1.47
CA TYR A 94 -5.75 -16.00 -1.07
C TYR A 94 -6.53 -14.88 -1.76
N SER A 95 -7.86 -14.96 -1.79
CA SER A 95 -8.73 -13.96 -2.45
C SER A 95 -8.16 -13.51 -3.80
N LEU A 96 -7.97 -14.47 -4.70
CA LEU A 96 -7.25 -14.29 -5.97
C LEU A 96 -7.89 -13.22 -6.88
N THR A 97 -9.14 -12.87 -6.63
CA THR A 97 -9.89 -11.80 -7.29
C THR A 97 -10.77 -11.10 -6.26
N ASP A 98 -11.16 -9.86 -6.53
CA ASP A 98 -12.11 -9.09 -5.73
C ASP A 98 -11.71 -8.87 -4.25
N HIS A 99 -10.41 -8.90 -3.96
CA HIS A 99 -9.94 -8.54 -2.63
C HIS A 99 -10.35 -7.09 -2.30
N ILE A 100 -10.74 -6.83 -1.05
CA ILE A 100 -11.22 -5.50 -0.63
C ILE A 100 -10.21 -4.39 -0.95
N HIS A 101 -8.91 -4.64 -0.77
CA HIS A 101 -7.85 -3.67 -1.04
C HIS A 101 -7.67 -3.41 -2.55
N GLU A 102 -8.04 -4.33 -3.43
CA GLU A 102 -8.07 -4.11 -4.87
C GLU A 102 -9.05 -2.99 -5.22
N ARG A 103 -10.28 -3.09 -4.71
CA ARG A 103 -11.32 -2.08 -4.91
C ARG A 103 -10.97 -0.76 -4.24
N GLU A 104 -10.46 -0.82 -3.02
CA GLU A 104 -10.05 0.35 -2.25
C GLU A 104 -8.96 1.14 -2.99
N ALA A 105 -7.88 0.48 -3.42
CA ALA A 105 -6.81 1.11 -4.19
C ALA A 105 -7.31 1.68 -5.53
N GLY A 106 -8.18 0.95 -6.24
CA GLY A 106 -8.78 1.41 -7.48
C GLY A 106 -9.60 2.69 -7.31
N VAL A 107 -10.44 2.77 -6.28
CA VAL A 107 -11.24 3.96 -5.96
C VAL A 107 -10.34 5.15 -5.64
N HIS A 108 -9.35 4.96 -4.78
CA HIS A 108 -8.46 6.03 -4.37
C HIS A 108 -7.57 6.53 -5.53
N LEU A 109 -6.97 5.63 -6.30
CA LEU A 109 -6.16 5.99 -7.46
C LEU A 109 -6.98 6.72 -8.53
N SER A 110 -8.27 6.39 -8.68
CA SER A 110 -9.16 7.10 -9.60
C SER A 110 -9.29 8.59 -9.26
N GLN A 111 -9.15 8.98 -7.99
CA GLN A 111 -9.18 10.38 -7.56
C GLN A 111 -7.95 11.17 -8.00
N LEU A 112 -6.86 10.50 -8.38
CA LEU A 112 -5.64 11.11 -8.89
C LEU A 112 -5.67 11.30 -10.41
N LEU A 113 -6.66 10.75 -11.09
CA LEU A 113 -6.84 10.89 -12.53
C LEU A 113 -7.54 12.20 -12.90
N PRO A 114 -7.36 12.71 -14.13
CA PRO A 114 -8.13 13.84 -14.61
C PRO A 114 -9.65 13.60 -14.52
N PRO A 115 -10.45 14.64 -14.27
CA PRO A 115 -11.91 14.54 -14.28
C PRO A 115 -12.44 13.93 -15.58
N GLY A 116 -13.38 12.99 -15.46
CA GLY A 116 -13.96 12.30 -16.63
C GLY A 116 -13.16 11.09 -17.14
N SER A 117 -12.03 10.77 -16.48
CA SER A 117 -11.31 9.51 -16.77
C SER A 117 -12.08 8.28 -16.33
N ASP A 118 -11.89 7.16 -17.04
CA ASP A 118 -12.38 5.87 -16.58
C ASP A 118 -11.78 5.50 -15.21
N SER A 119 -12.56 4.81 -14.38
CA SER A 119 -12.11 4.36 -13.07
C SER A 119 -10.89 3.46 -13.17
N MET A 120 -9.95 3.65 -12.23
CA MET A 120 -8.75 2.85 -12.14
C MET A 120 -9.08 1.42 -11.71
N LYS A 121 -8.53 0.45 -12.43
CA LYS A 121 -8.60 -0.97 -12.09
C LYS A 121 -7.19 -1.48 -11.83
N VAL A 122 -7.07 -2.37 -10.86
CA VAL A 122 -5.80 -2.98 -10.45
C VAL A 122 -6.02 -4.48 -10.38
N ALA A 123 -5.12 -5.27 -10.92
CA ALA A 123 -5.07 -6.71 -10.67
C ALA A 123 -4.24 -6.94 -9.40
N PHE A 124 -4.85 -7.48 -8.36
CA PHE A 124 -4.21 -7.61 -7.05
C PHE A 124 -4.27 -9.05 -6.52
N VAL A 125 -3.11 -9.60 -6.19
CA VAL A 125 -3.00 -10.96 -5.64
C VAL A 125 -2.29 -10.92 -4.30
N PRO A 126 -3.04 -10.98 -3.17
CA PRO A 126 -2.46 -11.06 -1.84
C PRO A 126 -1.96 -12.46 -1.52
N THR A 127 -0.88 -12.52 -0.77
CA THR A 127 -0.28 -13.75 -0.28
C THR A 127 0.10 -13.59 1.18
N VAL A 128 -0.25 -14.57 2.02
CA VAL A 128 0.24 -14.65 3.39
C VAL A 128 1.47 -15.56 3.43
N ALA A 129 2.45 -15.16 4.23
CA ALA A 129 3.72 -15.86 4.36
C ALA A 129 3.99 -16.24 5.82
N SER A 130 4.92 -17.17 6.02
CA SER A 130 5.23 -17.78 7.32
C SER A 130 6.01 -16.89 8.29
N TRP A 131 6.50 -15.73 7.88
CA TRP A 131 7.10 -14.76 8.82
C TRP A 131 6.03 -14.01 9.59
N PHE A 132 6.38 -13.51 10.77
CA PHE A 132 5.41 -12.88 11.67
C PHE A 132 4.82 -11.61 11.06
N SER A 133 5.65 -10.64 10.66
CA SER A 133 5.23 -9.29 10.27
C SER A 133 6.08 -8.74 9.15
N GLY A 134 5.55 -7.75 8.46
CA GLY A 134 6.16 -7.09 7.32
C GLY A 134 5.42 -7.37 6.02
N ILE A 135 5.38 -6.37 5.15
CA ILE A 135 4.78 -6.43 3.83
C ILE A 135 5.88 -6.19 2.79
N VAL A 136 5.83 -6.94 1.71
CA VAL A 136 6.51 -6.63 0.45
C VAL A 136 5.50 -6.76 -0.67
N SER A 137 5.36 -5.71 -1.48
CA SER A 137 4.49 -5.68 -2.65
C SER A 137 5.30 -5.39 -3.90
N VAL A 138 5.02 -6.10 -4.97
CA VAL A 138 5.69 -5.97 -6.27
C VAL A 138 4.68 -5.52 -7.31
N LEU A 139 4.91 -4.37 -7.92
CA LEU A 139 4.18 -3.87 -9.07
C LEU A 139 4.80 -4.38 -10.36
N SER A 140 3.98 -4.84 -11.30
CA SER A 140 4.31 -4.96 -12.73
C SER A 140 3.30 -4.14 -13.51
N MET A 141 3.76 -3.11 -14.22
CA MET A 141 2.89 -2.16 -14.92
C MET A 141 3.33 -1.97 -16.36
N PRO A 142 2.45 -2.21 -17.34
CA PRO A 142 2.71 -1.88 -18.73
C PRO A 142 2.71 -0.36 -18.93
N LEU A 143 3.67 0.12 -19.70
CA LEU A 143 3.89 1.53 -19.97
C LEU A 143 3.37 1.92 -21.36
N SER A 144 2.74 3.09 -21.46
CA SER A 144 2.26 3.68 -22.73
C SER A 144 3.38 4.28 -23.57
N GLU A 145 4.52 4.56 -22.97
CA GLU A 145 5.71 5.09 -23.61
C GLU A 145 6.98 4.54 -22.97
N HIS A 146 8.08 4.65 -23.68
CA HIS A 146 9.37 4.15 -23.19
C HIS A 146 9.88 4.97 -22.01
N LEU A 147 10.26 4.28 -20.94
CA LEU A 147 11.01 4.84 -19.82
C LEU A 147 12.35 4.11 -19.68
N SER A 148 13.37 4.85 -19.27
CA SER A 148 14.60 4.27 -18.74
C SER A 148 14.48 4.02 -17.22
N ALA A 149 15.31 3.15 -16.66
CA ALA A 149 15.37 2.93 -15.21
C ALA A 149 15.75 4.23 -14.45
N ARG A 150 16.51 5.13 -15.08
CA ARG A 150 16.85 6.43 -14.49
C ARG A 150 15.63 7.36 -14.40
N GLU A 151 14.84 7.43 -15.45
CA GLU A 151 13.60 8.22 -15.47
C GLU A 151 12.59 7.66 -14.48
N LEU A 152 12.40 6.33 -14.48
CA LEU A 152 11.56 5.65 -13.49
C LEU A 152 11.95 6.04 -12.05
N ARG A 153 13.24 6.01 -11.72
CA ARG A 153 13.73 6.40 -10.41
C ARG A 153 13.43 7.87 -10.10
N ALA A 154 13.69 8.77 -11.06
CA ALA A 154 13.46 10.19 -10.88
C ALA A 154 12.00 10.51 -10.56
N LEU A 155 11.04 9.82 -11.20
CA LEU A 155 9.61 9.96 -10.91
C LEU A 155 9.26 9.64 -9.44
N TYR A 156 9.84 8.58 -8.88
CA TYR A 156 9.60 8.21 -7.48
C TYR A 156 10.32 9.16 -6.51
N GLU A 157 11.57 9.54 -6.80
CA GLU A 157 12.33 10.49 -6.00
C GLU A 157 11.65 11.86 -5.97
N GLU A 158 11.17 12.36 -7.10
CA GLU A 158 10.43 13.62 -7.18
C GLU A 158 9.09 13.55 -6.41
N LYS A 159 8.31 12.48 -6.66
CA LYS A 159 6.99 12.31 -6.04
C LYS A 159 7.07 12.27 -4.52
N TYR A 160 8.08 11.60 -3.98
CA TYR A 160 8.22 11.38 -2.53
C TYR A 160 9.30 12.22 -1.86
N ALA A 161 9.88 13.22 -2.56
CA ALA A 161 10.98 14.05 -2.06
C ALA A 161 10.70 14.73 -0.71
N LYS A 162 9.43 15.09 -0.45
CA LYS A 162 8.99 15.79 0.77
C LYS A 162 8.32 14.87 1.80
N GLU A 163 8.20 13.58 1.51
CA GLU A 163 7.45 12.63 2.32
C GLU A 163 8.38 11.90 3.29
N LYS A 164 8.32 12.30 4.57
CA LYS A 164 9.19 11.76 5.62
C LYS A 164 9.04 10.25 5.86
N LEU A 165 7.86 9.71 5.54
CA LEU A 165 7.54 8.30 5.75
C LEU A 165 7.75 7.44 4.50
N VAL A 166 8.26 7.99 3.40
CA VAL A 166 8.60 7.24 2.19
C VAL A 166 10.08 7.41 1.88
N ARG A 167 10.81 6.32 1.85
CA ARG A 167 12.24 6.27 1.53
C ARG A 167 12.47 5.50 0.24
N ILE A 168 13.31 6.03 -0.65
CA ILE A 168 13.73 5.35 -1.88
C ILE A 168 15.11 4.73 -1.66
N GLN A 169 15.26 3.44 -1.98
CA GLN A 169 16.55 2.73 -1.93
C GLN A 169 16.99 2.21 -3.30
N ASN A 170 18.26 1.85 -3.44
CA ASN A 170 18.80 1.32 -4.71
C ASN A 170 18.43 -0.15 -4.92
N ASN A 171 18.51 -0.93 -3.87
CA ASN A 171 18.30 -2.38 -3.93
C ASN A 171 16.81 -2.76 -3.95
N VAL A 172 16.52 -3.99 -4.30
CA VAL A 172 15.21 -4.59 -4.10
C VAL A 172 14.88 -4.56 -2.60
N VAL A 173 13.63 -4.25 -2.26
CA VAL A 173 13.18 -4.21 -0.87
C VAL A 173 12.92 -5.62 -0.37
N GLU A 174 13.51 -5.96 0.75
CA GLU A 174 13.27 -7.20 1.49
C GLU A 174 12.53 -6.93 2.81
N VAL A 175 11.91 -7.96 3.39
CA VAL A 175 11.21 -7.81 4.68
C VAL A 175 12.15 -7.31 5.78
N LYS A 176 13.41 -7.74 5.79
CA LYS A 176 14.43 -7.28 6.75
C LYS A 176 14.73 -5.79 6.67
N ASP A 177 14.54 -5.16 5.50
CA ASP A 177 14.82 -3.72 5.31
C ASP A 177 13.77 -2.83 5.97
N VAL A 178 12.63 -3.39 6.33
CA VAL A 178 11.51 -2.69 6.94
C VAL A 178 11.22 -3.14 8.37
N GLN A 179 11.91 -4.17 8.86
CA GLN A 179 11.79 -4.60 10.25
C GLN A 179 12.22 -3.47 11.18
N ASP A 180 11.43 -3.25 12.24
CA ASP A 180 11.66 -2.24 13.26
C ASP A 180 11.82 -0.79 12.72
N GLN A 181 11.33 -0.53 11.51
CA GLN A 181 11.33 0.78 10.89
C GLN A 181 9.93 1.32 10.66
N HIS A 182 9.78 2.64 10.75
CA HIS A 182 8.55 3.33 10.42
C HIS A 182 8.54 3.76 8.95
N GLY A 183 7.34 3.75 8.36
CA GLY A 183 7.13 4.22 7.00
C GLY A 183 7.30 3.13 5.93
N TRP A 184 7.50 3.59 4.73
CA TRP A 184 7.54 2.80 3.51
C TRP A 184 8.91 2.90 2.86
N VAL A 185 9.40 1.78 2.36
CA VAL A 185 10.63 1.73 1.57
C VAL A 185 10.26 1.30 0.16
N VAL A 186 10.62 2.11 -0.83
CA VAL A 186 10.46 1.82 -2.26
C VAL A 186 11.82 1.51 -2.85
N GLY A 187 11.91 0.47 -3.66
CA GLY A 187 13.16 0.08 -4.32
C GLY A 187 12.94 -0.92 -5.44
N GLY A 188 14.00 -1.56 -5.93
CA GLY A 188 13.89 -2.51 -7.03
C GLY A 188 13.30 -1.89 -8.30
N LEU A 189 13.54 -0.60 -8.52
CA LEU A 189 13.04 0.18 -9.64
C LEU A 189 13.71 -0.30 -10.94
N GLN A 190 12.98 -1.07 -11.74
CA GLN A 190 13.48 -1.68 -12.97
C GLN A 190 12.53 -1.40 -14.13
N VAL A 191 13.08 -1.26 -15.31
CA VAL A 191 12.32 -1.20 -16.57
C VAL A 191 12.77 -2.36 -17.45
N HIS A 192 11.83 -3.03 -18.06
CA HIS A 192 12.11 -4.09 -19.04
C HIS A 192 12.98 -3.57 -20.18
N SER A 193 13.81 -4.41 -20.77
CA SER A 193 14.76 -4.03 -21.82
C SER A 193 14.11 -3.36 -23.05
N GLN A 194 12.83 -3.63 -23.29
CA GLN A 194 12.04 -2.97 -24.34
C GLN A 194 11.48 -1.60 -23.91
N GLY A 195 11.66 -1.18 -22.65
CA GLY A 195 11.17 0.10 -22.15
C GLY A 195 9.65 0.21 -21.92
N ASP A 196 8.92 -0.88 -22.07
CA ASP A 196 7.46 -0.94 -22.14
C ASP A 196 6.78 -1.46 -20.87
N ARG A 197 7.57 -1.83 -19.85
CA ARG A 197 7.08 -2.36 -18.56
C ARG A 197 7.97 -1.95 -17.39
N ALA A 198 7.37 -1.35 -16.39
CA ALA A 198 8.04 -1.05 -15.13
C ALA A 198 7.76 -2.13 -14.08
N VAL A 199 8.76 -2.42 -13.27
CA VAL A 199 8.65 -3.23 -12.05
C VAL A 199 9.20 -2.43 -10.88
N VAL A 200 8.42 -2.35 -9.80
CA VAL A 200 8.79 -1.60 -8.58
C VAL A 200 8.40 -2.41 -7.36
N VAL A 201 9.21 -2.33 -6.32
CA VAL A 201 8.97 -3.03 -5.06
C VAL A 201 8.80 -2.02 -3.93
N VAL A 202 7.80 -2.23 -3.07
CA VAL A 202 7.61 -1.47 -1.83
C VAL A 202 7.49 -2.41 -0.65
N GLY A 203 8.04 -1.99 0.48
CA GLY A 203 7.89 -2.71 1.74
C GLY A 203 7.56 -1.79 2.90
N ALA A 204 6.93 -2.35 3.93
CA ALA A 204 6.65 -1.67 5.19
C ALA A 204 6.41 -2.67 6.33
N MET A 205 6.46 -2.16 7.57
CA MET A 205 6.01 -2.88 8.76
C MET A 205 4.58 -2.43 9.11
N PRO A 206 3.54 -3.20 8.77
CA PRO A 206 2.14 -2.74 8.86
C PRO A 206 1.62 -2.53 10.27
N HIS A 207 2.22 -3.13 11.29
CA HIS A 207 1.78 -2.98 12.69
C HIS A 207 1.76 -1.53 13.18
N TRP A 208 2.64 -0.70 12.64
CA TRP A 208 2.76 0.70 13.01
C TRP A 208 1.73 1.59 12.32
N ILE A 209 1.22 1.19 11.14
CA ILE A 209 0.23 1.98 10.40
C ILE A 209 -1.09 2.07 11.18
N ALA A 210 -1.51 0.99 11.83
CA ALA A 210 -2.73 0.98 12.65
C ALA A 210 -2.56 1.68 14.02
N VAL A 211 -1.35 1.68 14.58
CA VAL A 211 -1.06 2.26 15.91
C VAL A 211 -0.89 3.77 15.84
N PHE A 212 -0.42 4.32 14.72
CA PHE A 212 -0.20 5.77 14.56
C PHE A 212 -1.45 6.57 14.20
N LEU A 213 -2.56 5.93 13.85
CA LEU A 213 -3.78 6.65 13.50
C LEU A 213 -4.32 7.51 14.63
N LYS A 214 -4.36 7.00 15.85
CA LYS A 214 -4.88 7.78 16.97
C LYS A 214 -4.00 9.00 17.28
N PRO A 215 -2.66 8.87 17.40
CA PRO A 215 -1.77 10.04 17.55
C PRO A 215 -1.78 10.97 16.33
N MET A 216 -1.93 10.46 15.09
CA MET A 216 -2.02 11.33 13.91
C MET A 216 -3.31 12.12 13.85
N ILE A 217 -4.44 11.53 14.21
CA ILE A 217 -5.71 12.26 14.33
C ILE A 217 -5.58 13.34 15.43
N ASP A 218 -5.02 12.98 16.57
CA ASP A 218 -4.77 13.92 17.67
C ASP A 218 -3.77 15.02 17.27
N LEU A 219 -2.77 14.73 16.42
CA LEU A 219 -1.81 15.72 15.90
C LEU A 219 -2.41 16.62 14.83
N ILE A 220 -3.38 16.14 14.04
CA ILE A 220 -4.15 16.98 13.11
C ILE A 220 -5.04 17.94 13.89
N ASP A 221 -5.72 17.45 14.94
CA ASP A 221 -6.57 18.25 15.81
C ASP A 221 -5.78 19.27 16.63
N LEU A 222 -4.51 18.99 16.96
CA LEU A 222 -3.61 19.88 17.70
C LEU A 222 -2.80 20.84 16.82
N GLY A 223 -2.97 20.79 15.49
CA GLY A 223 -2.28 21.70 14.57
C GLY A 223 -0.75 21.44 14.40
N TRP A 224 -0.25 20.29 14.82
CA TRP A 224 1.19 19.93 14.80
C TRP A 224 1.70 19.42 13.45
N LEU A 225 0.83 19.18 12.49
CA LEU A 225 1.17 18.82 11.12
C LEU A 225 0.95 20.03 10.20
N GLY A 226 1.67 21.11 10.50
CA GLY A 226 1.80 22.29 9.66
C GLY A 226 3.06 22.20 8.81
#